data_92baacd4cfd1e1d3203fbccae3bf9e27
#
_entry.id   92baacd4cfd1e1d3203fbccae3bf9e27
#
_cell.length_a   1.000
_cell.length_b   1.000
_cell.length_c   1.000
_cell.angle_alpha   90.00
_cell.angle_beta   90.00
_cell.angle_gamma   90.00
#
_symmetry.space_group_name_H-M   'P 1'
#
loop_
_entity.id
_entity.type
_entity.pdbx_description
1 polymer ?
#
loop_
_entity_poly.entity_id
_entity_poly.type
_entity_poly.pdbx_seq_one_letter_code
_entity_poly.pdbx_strand_id
1 'polypeptide(L)'
;PEILPSAARTATLRQALLSLRREPPEGLTDVIAGYRSLLLRFDPARFAPDVAAAWLRQRLHSVAATPPEPPRQIELPVWYGGEHGPDLEDLARHAGLSVAEVIALHAGARYTVAFLGFAPGFPYLLGLPPALHMPRLPSPRLQVPAGSVAIAGGQAGIYPQRSPGGWRLLGRTTTALVRFSPS
;
A
#
# COMPACT_ATOMS: atom_id res chain seq x y z
N PRO A 1 17.15 8.69 3.64
CA PRO A 1 16.60 7.44 3.10
C PRO A 1 15.40 7.05 3.95
N GLU A 2 14.24 6.91 3.28
CA GLU A 2 13.00 6.50 3.93
C GLU A 2 13.15 5.02 4.33
N ILE A 3 13.19 4.74 5.63
CA ILE A 3 13.28 3.37 6.12
C ILE A 3 11.88 2.76 6.06
N LEU A 4 11.63 1.95 5.02
CA LEU A 4 10.39 1.20 4.90
C LEU A 4 10.32 0.11 5.99
N PRO A 5 9.13 -0.18 6.53
CA PRO A 5 8.96 -1.24 7.52
C PRO A 5 9.21 -2.62 6.90
N SER A 6 9.67 -3.56 7.72
CA SER A 6 9.76 -4.96 7.29
C SER A 6 8.36 -5.59 7.14
N ALA A 7 8.26 -6.68 6.36
CA ALA A 7 7.01 -7.44 6.22
C ALA A 7 6.45 -7.93 7.57
N ALA A 8 7.32 -8.29 8.52
CA ALA A 8 6.92 -8.69 9.87
C ALA A 8 6.24 -7.53 10.63
N ARG A 9 6.79 -6.32 10.58
CA ARG A 9 6.16 -5.14 11.21
C ARG A 9 4.82 -4.79 10.56
N THR A 10 4.73 -4.93 9.24
CA THR A 10 3.48 -4.73 8.50
C THR A 10 2.41 -5.76 8.93
N ALA A 11 2.79 -7.02 9.11
CA ALA A 11 1.88 -8.06 9.62
C ALA A 11 1.38 -7.73 11.03
N THR A 12 2.25 -7.27 11.92
CA THR A 12 1.87 -6.84 13.28
C THR A 12 0.90 -5.66 13.25
N LEU A 13 1.16 -4.64 12.43
CA LEU A 13 0.25 -3.49 12.30
C LEU A 13 -1.10 -3.89 11.71
N ARG A 14 -1.13 -4.78 10.73
CA ARG A 14 -2.38 -5.32 10.17
C ARG A 14 -3.18 -6.07 11.22
N GLN A 15 -2.53 -6.89 12.02
CA GLN A 15 -3.16 -7.66 13.10
C GLN A 15 -3.73 -6.71 14.17
N ALA A 16 -2.97 -5.66 14.53
CA ALA A 16 -3.42 -4.63 15.43
C ALA A 16 -4.67 -3.93 14.87
N LEU A 17 -4.65 -3.50 13.61
CA LEU A 17 -5.79 -2.89 12.94
C LEU A 17 -7.05 -3.76 12.98
N LEU A 18 -6.90 -5.05 12.65
CA LEU A 18 -8.01 -6.01 12.68
C LEU A 18 -8.57 -6.21 14.09
N SER A 19 -7.70 -6.32 15.10
CA SER A 19 -8.10 -6.44 16.50
C SER A 19 -8.85 -5.18 16.99
N LEU A 20 -8.35 -3.99 16.64
CA LEU A 20 -8.95 -2.71 17.03
C LEU A 20 -10.34 -2.50 16.41
N ARG A 21 -10.59 -3.08 15.23
CA ARG A 21 -11.87 -2.97 14.52
C ARG A 21 -12.91 -4.03 14.93
N ARG A 22 -12.51 -5.11 15.61
CA ARG A 22 -13.45 -6.18 16.01
C ARG A 22 -14.45 -5.71 17.08
N GLU A 23 -13.96 -4.96 18.06
CA GLU A 23 -14.76 -4.49 19.20
C GLU A 23 -14.39 -3.03 19.49
N PRO A 24 -14.84 -2.09 18.64
CA PRO A 24 -14.53 -0.69 18.81
C PRO A 24 -15.30 -0.15 20.04
N PRO A 25 -14.68 0.66 20.91
CA PRO A 25 -15.39 1.36 21.97
C PRO A 25 -16.37 2.37 21.40
N GLU A 26 -17.39 2.72 22.20
CA GLU A 26 -18.31 3.79 21.83
C GLU A 26 -17.54 5.09 21.61
N GLY A 27 -17.85 5.79 20.53
CA GLY A 27 -17.16 7.02 20.15
C GLY A 27 -15.95 6.81 19.24
N LEU A 28 -15.39 5.61 19.09
CA LEU A 28 -14.37 5.34 18.06
C LEU A 28 -15.05 5.27 16.68
N THR A 29 -14.64 6.17 15.77
CA THR A 29 -15.25 6.26 14.43
C THR A 29 -14.44 5.54 13.36
N ASP A 30 -13.11 5.47 13.48
CA ASP A 30 -12.25 4.75 12.54
C ASP A 30 -10.85 4.48 13.11
N VAL A 31 -10.17 3.47 12.55
CA VAL A 31 -8.75 3.19 12.77
C VAL A 31 -8.08 3.02 11.42
N ILE A 32 -7.05 3.82 11.16
CA ILE A 32 -6.34 3.86 9.89
C ILE A 32 -4.88 3.48 10.12
N ALA A 33 -4.39 2.53 9.34
CA ALA A 33 -2.97 2.14 9.36
C ALA A 33 -2.15 2.95 8.37
N GLY A 34 -0.94 3.33 8.78
CA GLY A 34 0.12 3.81 7.91
C GLY A 34 1.32 2.86 7.96
N TYR A 35 2.47 3.28 7.46
CA TYR A 35 3.68 2.43 7.45
C TYR A 35 4.20 2.06 8.86
N ARG A 36 4.10 2.97 9.79
CA ARG A 36 4.65 2.84 11.15
C ARG A 36 3.74 3.42 12.22
N SER A 37 2.49 3.72 11.87
CA SER A 37 1.56 4.44 12.73
C SER A 37 0.15 3.87 12.60
N LEU A 38 -0.64 4.08 13.64
CA LEU A 38 -2.09 3.92 13.63
C LEU A 38 -2.70 5.28 13.97
N LEU A 39 -3.66 5.70 13.17
CA LEU A 39 -4.46 6.88 13.43
C LEU A 39 -5.82 6.43 13.94
N LEU A 40 -6.23 6.94 15.10
CA LEU A 40 -7.57 6.76 15.64
C LEU A 40 -8.37 8.02 15.38
N ARG A 41 -9.57 7.85 14.82
CA ARG A 41 -10.60 8.90 14.73
C ARG A 41 -11.68 8.59 15.75
N PHE A 42 -12.02 9.55 16.58
CA PHE A 42 -13.02 9.36 17.62
C PHE A 42 -13.74 10.67 17.97
N ASP A 43 -14.94 10.53 18.54
CA ASP A 43 -15.69 11.64 19.11
C ASP A 43 -15.16 11.92 20.53
N PRO A 44 -14.53 13.07 20.80
CA PRO A 44 -13.94 13.36 22.10
C PRO A 44 -14.97 13.54 23.21
N ALA A 45 -16.24 13.77 22.88
CA ALA A 45 -17.33 13.85 23.86
C ALA A 45 -17.75 12.47 24.39
N ARG A 46 -17.51 11.40 23.60
CA ARG A 46 -17.86 10.01 23.96
C ARG A 46 -16.65 9.16 24.32
N PHE A 47 -15.49 9.52 23.82
CA PHE A 47 -14.25 8.77 24.01
C PHE A 47 -13.10 9.74 24.28
N ALA A 48 -12.84 10.03 25.55
CA ALA A 48 -11.83 11.00 25.96
C ALA A 48 -10.42 10.60 25.46
N PRO A 49 -9.55 11.54 25.08
CA PRO A 49 -8.24 11.25 24.48
C PRO A 49 -7.31 10.38 25.33
N ASP A 50 -7.32 10.57 26.65
CA ASP A 50 -6.54 9.78 27.60
C ASP A 50 -7.04 8.33 27.70
N VAL A 51 -8.36 8.13 27.69
CA VAL A 51 -9.03 6.82 27.66
C VAL A 51 -8.73 6.12 26.33
N ALA A 52 -8.79 6.86 25.21
CA ALA A 52 -8.45 6.33 23.89
C ALA A 52 -6.99 5.86 23.84
N ALA A 53 -6.07 6.62 24.40
CA ALA A 53 -4.65 6.27 24.47
C ALA A 53 -4.40 5.03 25.37
N ALA A 54 -5.09 4.93 26.51
CA ALA A 54 -4.98 3.78 27.42
C ALA A 54 -5.54 2.51 26.75
N TRP A 55 -6.73 2.61 26.15
CA TRP A 55 -7.36 1.52 25.40
C TRP A 55 -6.46 1.01 24.26
N LEU A 56 -5.88 1.93 23.47
CA LEU A 56 -4.97 1.55 22.38
C LEU A 56 -3.76 0.78 22.90
N ARG A 57 -3.11 1.27 23.97
CA ARG A 57 -1.95 0.58 24.56
C ARG A 57 -2.31 -0.83 25.02
N GLN A 58 -3.42 -1.01 25.73
CA GLN A 58 -3.91 -2.30 26.19
C GLN A 58 -4.14 -3.27 25.04
N ARG A 59 -4.83 -2.82 23.97
CA ARG A 59 -5.12 -3.64 22.79
C ARG A 59 -3.83 -4.03 22.02
N LEU A 60 -2.87 -3.12 21.89
CA LEU A 60 -1.60 -3.43 21.23
C LEU A 60 -0.78 -4.48 21.99
N HIS A 61 -0.81 -4.48 23.32
CA HIS A 61 -0.15 -5.52 24.12
C HIS A 61 -0.77 -6.90 23.88
N SER A 62 -2.09 -6.98 23.80
CA SER A 62 -2.79 -8.26 23.57
C SER A 62 -2.55 -8.82 22.15
N VAL A 63 -2.41 -7.96 21.15
CA VAL A 63 -2.13 -8.35 19.77
C VAL A 63 -0.74 -8.97 19.61
N ALA A 64 0.26 -8.48 20.34
CA ALA A 64 1.63 -9.00 20.25
C ALA A 64 1.74 -10.49 20.68
N ALA A 65 0.79 -10.98 21.45
CA ALA A 65 0.74 -12.38 21.94
C ALA A 65 0.04 -13.35 20.96
N THR A 66 -0.61 -12.86 19.90
CA THR A 66 -1.39 -13.70 18.97
C THR A 66 -0.62 -13.94 17.68
N PRO A 67 -0.45 -15.19 17.21
CA PRO A 67 0.18 -15.47 15.93
C PRO A 67 -0.58 -14.78 14.78
N PRO A 68 0.11 -14.20 13.78
CA PRO A 68 -0.54 -13.58 12.64
C PRO A 68 -1.25 -14.62 11.77
N GLU A 69 -2.46 -14.32 11.34
CA GLU A 69 -3.15 -15.11 10.32
C GLU A 69 -2.34 -15.12 9.01
N PRO A 70 -2.27 -16.27 8.32
CA PRO A 70 -1.58 -16.34 7.03
C PRO A 70 -2.18 -15.32 6.05
N PRO A 71 -1.36 -14.56 5.33
CA PRO A 71 -1.85 -13.58 4.39
C PRO A 71 -2.53 -14.26 3.20
N ARG A 72 -3.67 -13.72 2.76
CA ARG A 72 -4.26 -14.12 1.48
C ARG A 72 -3.33 -13.67 0.36
N GLN A 73 -2.97 -14.59 -0.52
CA GLN A 73 -2.19 -14.32 -1.72
C GLN A 73 -3.11 -14.17 -2.92
N ILE A 74 -2.85 -13.17 -3.76
CA ILE A 74 -3.54 -12.91 -5.03
C ILE A 74 -2.50 -12.65 -6.10
N GLU A 75 -2.76 -13.19 -7.30
CA GLU A 75 -1.98 -12.90 -8.51
C GLU A 75 -2.77 -11.93 -9.38
N LEU A 76 -2.07 -10.92 -9.89
CA LEU A 76 -2.66 -9.90 -10.75
C LEU A 76 -1.96 -9.94 -12.12
N PRO A 77 -2.70 -10.18 -13.22
CA PRO A 77 -2.13 -10.06 -14.56
C PRO A 77 -1.79 -8.60 -14.85
N VAL A 78 -0.63 -8.35 -15.44
CA VAL A 78 -0.15 -7.00 -15.77
C VAL A 78 0.38 -6.97 -17.20
N TRP A 79 -0.11 -6.04 -17.99
CA TRP A 79 0.49 -5.67 -19.28
C TRP A 79 1.56 -4.62 -19.06
N TYR A 80 2.80 -4.95 -19.38
CA TYR A 80 3.96 -4.08 -19.18
C TYR A 80 4.29 -3.27 -20.43
N GLY A 81 4.79 -2.05 -20.22
CA GLY A 81 5.35 -1.22 -21.28
C GLY A 81 4.31 -0.59 -22.21
N GLY A 82 4.80 -0.01 -23.31
CA GLY A 82 4.00 0.70 -24.28
C GLY A 82 3.13 1.81 -23.62
N GLU A 83 1.90 1.92 -24.07
CA GLU A 83 0.93 2.87 -23.51
C GLU A 83 0.55 2.58 -22.06
N HIS A 84 0.69 1.33 -21.60
CA HIS A 84 0.35 0.89 -20.26
C HIS A 84 1.48 1.17 -19.24
N GLY A 85 2.72 1.22 -19.70
CA GLY A 85 3.90 1.43 -18.85
C GLY A 85 4.93 2.37 -19.49
N PRO A 86 4.57 3.65 -19.71
CA PRO A 86 5.43 4.60 -20.44
C PRO A 86 6.77 4.89 -19.77
N ASP A 87 6.96 4.54 -18.50
CA ASP A 87 8.22 4.76 -17.78
C ASP A 87 9.07 3.48 -17.66
N LEU A 88 8.65 2.37 -18.27
CA LEU A 88 9.34 1.09 -18.14
C LEU A 88 10.75 1.11 -18.75
N GLU A 89 10.92 1.72 -19.91
CA GLU A 89 12.21 1.89 -20.57
C GLU A 89 13.14 2.82 -19.78
N ASP A 90 12.58 3.89 -19.18
CA ASP A 90 13.34 4.78 -18.32
C ASP A 90 13.84 4.07 -17.06
N LEU A 91 13.01 3.20 -16.47
CA LEU A 91 13.41 2.37 -15.35
C LEU A 91 14.50 1.38 -15.74
N ALA A 92 14.38 0.73 -16.89
CA ALA A 92 15.38 -0.20 -17.40
C ALA A 92 16.75 0.48 -17.55
N ARG A 93 16.76 1.66 -18.16
CA ARG A 93 17.95 2.50 -18.31
C ARG A 93 18.53 2.94 -16.97
N HIS A 94 17.68 3.37 -16.03
CA HIS A 94 18.09 3.77 -14.69
C HIS A 94 18.72 2.63 -13.89
N ALA A 95 18.15 1.43 -14.01
CA ALA A 95 18.63 0.23 -13.33
C ALA A 95 19.85 -0.43 -14.00
N GLY A 96 20.20 -0.05 -15.23
CA GLY A 96 21.23 -0.72 -16.04
C GLY A 96 20.83 -2.13 -16.48
N LEU A 97 19.52 -2.36 -16.67
CA LEU A 97 18.91 -3.65 -17.01
C LEU A 97 18.18 -3.55 -18.36
N SER A 98 17.97 -4.69 -18.99
CA SER A 98 17.03 -4.78 -20.10
C SER A 98 15.57 -4.67 -19.61
N VAL A 99 14.66 -4.29 -20.49
CA VAL A 99 13.20 -4.24 -20.18
C VAL A 99 12.71 -5.63 -19.73
N ALA A 100 13.18 -6.69 -20.34
CA ALA A 100 12.81 -8.06 -19.97
C ALA A 100 13.26 -8.43 -18.55
N GLU A 101 14.47 -8.03 -18.16
CA GLU A 101 14.97 -8.24 -16.79
C GLU A 101 14.19 -7.42 -15.76
N VAL A 102 13.83 -6.17 -16.07
CA VAL A 102 12.97 -5.35 -15.21
C VAL A 102 11.61 -6.02 -15.01
N ILE A 103 10.98 -6.51 -16.08
CA ILE A 103 9.69 -7.21 -15.99
C ILE A 103 9.83 -8.49 -15.16
N ALA A 104 10.89 -9.29 -15.41
CA ALA A 104 11.11 -10.52 -14.67
C ALA A 104 11.31 -10.27 -13.16
N LEU A 105 12.11 -9.26 -12.81
CA LEU A 105 12.34 -8.87 -11.42
C LEU A 105 11.05 -8.34 -10.76
N HIS A 106 10.30 -7.48 -11.46
CA HIS A 106 9.07 -6.92 -10.92
C HIS A 106 7.97 -7.98 -10.78
N ALA A 107 7.74 -8.81 -11.80
CA ALA A 107 6.70 -9.84 -11.79
C ALA A 107 7.04 -11.02 -10.87
N GLY A 108 8.33 -11.37 -10.72
CA GLY A 108 8.79 -12.43 -9.83
C GLY A 108 8.82 -12.07 -8.36
N ALA A 109 8.70 -10.79 -8.01
CA ALA A 109 8.74 -10.34 -6.63
C ALA A 109 7.42 -10.62 -5.89
N ARG A 110 7.53 -10.89 -4.59
CA ARG A 110 6.37 -10.99 -3.70
C ARG A 110 6.12 -9.67 -3.01
N TYR A 111 4.94 -9.12 -3.21
CA TYR A 111 4.53 -7.87 -2.62
C TYR A 111 3.63 -8.08 -1.41
N THR A 112 3.77 -7.21 -0.41
CA THR A 112 2.88 -7.18 0.75
C THR A 112 2.19 -5.83 0.81
N VAL A 113 0.86 -5.83 0.91
CA VAL A 113 0.10 -4.60 1.16
C VAL A 113 0.43 -4.11 2.56
N ALA A 114 1.11 -2.96 2.64
CA ALA A 114 1.41 -2.32 3.92
C ALA A 114 0.16 -1.67 4.52
N PHE A 115 -0.53 -0.91 3.71
CA PHE A 115 -1.80 -0.25 4.06
C PHE A 115 -2.50 0.23 2.77
N LEU A 116 -3.74 0.66 2.92
CA LEU A 116 -4.48 1.37 1.88
C LEU A 116 -4.50 2.86 2.20
N GLY A 117 -4.23 3.72 1.20
CA GLY A 117 -4.18 5.17 1.40
C GLY A 117 -4.18 5.93 0.10
N PHE A 118 -4.01 7.26 0.11
CA PHE A 118 -4.06 8.14 -1.04
C PHE A 118 -5.46 8.22 -1.69
N ALA A 119 -5.99 7.09 -2.13
CA ALA A 119 -7.34 6.97 -2.69
C ALA A 119 -7.97 5.66 -2.20
N PRO A 120 -9.31 5.53 -2.16
CA PRO A 120 -9.97 4.28 -1.79
C PRO A 120 -9.45 3.11 -2.62
N GLY A 121 -8.90 2.10 -1.93
CA GLY A 121 -8.34 0.90 -2.56
C GLY A 121 -6.94 1.03 -3.16
N PHE A 122 -6.24 2.16 -3.02
CA PHE A 122 -4.84 2.26 -3.46
C PHE A 122 -3.93 1.50 -2.49
N PRO A 123 -3.28 0.39 -2.92
CA PRO A 123 -2.38 -0.36 -2.07
C PRO A 123 -0.98 0.22 -2.11
N TYR A 124 -0.43 0.54 -0.95
CA TYR A 124 1.01 0.73 -0.80
C TYR A 124 1.66 -0.63 -0.59
N LEU A 125 2.52 -1.01 -1.52
CA LEU A 125 3.15 -2.33 -1.59
C LEU A 125 4.62 -2.27 -1.18
N LEU A 126 5.01 -3.17 -0.29
CA LEU A 126 6.40 -3.46 0.07
C LEU A 126 6.88 -4.70 -0.69
N GLY A 127 8.19 -4.78 -0.91
CA GLY A 127 8.80 -5.93 -1.58
C GLY A 127 9.33 -5.61 -2.97
N LEU A 128 9.31 -4.34 -3.38
CA LEU A 128 9.96 -3.93 -4.63
C LEU A 128 11.46 -4.23 -4.55
N PRO A 129 12.04 -4.99 -5.52
CA PRO A 129 13.47 -5.26 -5.57
C PRO A 129 14.30 -3.97 -5.56
N PRO A 130 15.38 -3.88 -4.76
CA PRO A 130 16.19 -2.66 -4.66
C PRO A 130 16.74 -2.16 -6.01
N ALA A 131 17.04 -3.08 -6.94
CA ALA A 131 17.50 -2.74 -8.28
C ALA A 131 16.46 -1.91 -9.08
N LEU A 132 15.17 -1.96 -8.71
CA LEU A 132 14.08 -1.23 -9.37
C LEU A 132 13.71 0.07 -8.64
N HIS A 133 14.43 0.45 -7.59
CA HIS A 133 14.14 1.68 -6.87
C HIS A 133 14.43 2.90 -7.75
N MET A 134 13.41 3.70 -7.99
CA MET A 134 13.52 4.90 -8.83
C MET A 134 12.69 6.05 -8.24
N PRO A 135 13.22 7.29 -8.22
CA PRO A 135 12.48 8.45 -7.74
C PRO A 135 11.19 8.70 -8.54
N ARG A 136 10.24 9.37 -7.91
CA ARG A 136 9.03 9.89 -8.57
C ARG A 136 9.41 10.79 -9.75
N LEU A 137 8.45 11.01 -10.64
CA LEU A 137 8.55 12.04 -11.66
C LEU A 137 8.74 13.41 -10.99
N PRO A 138 9.57 14.30 -11.54
CA PRO A 138 9.70 15.67 -11.04
C PRO A 138 8.37 16.43 -11.06
N SER A 139 7.57 16.20 -12.11
CA SER A 139 6.22 16.77 -12.26
C SER A 139 5.20 15.64 -12.34
N PRO A 140 4.19 15.65 -11.46
CA PRO A 140 3.13 14.64 -11.51
C PRO A 140 2.32 14.73 -12.82
N ARG A 141 1.85 13.59 -13.31
CA ARG A 141 0.86 13.53 -14.38
C ARG A 141 -0.49 14.03 -13.86
N LEU A 142 -1.20 14.81 -14.68
CA LEU A 142 -2.56 15.24 -14.36
C LEU A 142 -3.54 14.07 -14.30
N GLN A 143 -3.27 13.03 -15.08
CA GLN A 143 -4.11 11.83 -15.15
C GLN A 143 -3.26 10.58 -15.28
N VAL A 144 -3.45 9.66 -14.33
CA VAL A 144 -2.95 8.28 -14.35
C VAL A 144 -4.17 7.38 -14.52
N PRO A 145 -4.20 6.48 -15.50
CA PRO A 145 -5.34 5.58 -15.69
C PRO A 145 -5.56 4.62 -14.52
N ALA A 146 -6.80 4.19 -14.31
CA ALA A 146 -7.10 3.10 -13.38
C ALA A 146 -6.40 1.81 -13.80
N GLY A 147 -5.96 1.02 -12.81
CA GLY A 147 -5.20 -0.21 -13.01
C GLY A 147 -3.71 0.02 -13.26
N SER A 148 -3.21 1.27 -13.35
CA SER A 148 -1.78 1.52 -13.56
C SER A 148 -0.95 0.96 -12.41
N VAL A 149 0.00 0.09 -12.74
CA VAL A 149 1.00 -0.48 -11.83
C VAL A 149 2.21 0.43 -11.84
N ALA A 150 2.62 0.88 -10.67
CA ALA A 150 3.59 1.96 -10.57
C ALA A 150 4.55 1.78 -9.39
N ILE A 151 5.69 2.46 -9.48
CA ILE A 151 6.72 2.50 -8.43
C ILE A 151 7.10 3.93 -8.07
N ALA A 152 7.59 4.10 -6.83
CA ALA A 152 8.14 5.36 -6.36
C ALA A 152 9.10 5.11 -5.19
N GLY A 153 10.36 5.48 -5.33
CA GLY A 153 11.39 5.09 -4.35
C GLY A 153 11.45 3.57 -4.24
N GLY A 154 11.38 3.05 -3.03
CA GLY A 154 11.34 1.60 -2.74
C GLY A 154 9.93 1.02 -2.63
N GLN A 155 8.91 1.69 -3.14
CA GLN A 155 7.51 1.32 -3.01
C GLN A 155 6.91 0.96 -4.38
N ALA A 156 5.97 0.03 -4.39
CA ALA A 156 5.09 -0.21 -5.52
C ALA A 156 3.63 0.09 -5.13
N GLY A 157 2.78 0.27 -6.13
CA GLY A 157 1.35 0.52 -5.93
C GLY A 157 0.56 0.36 -7.20
N ILE A 158 -0.75 0.32 -7.07
CA ILE A 158 -1.66 0.19 -8.21
C ILE A 158 -2.76 1.24 -8.06
N TYR A 159 -2.95 2.05 -9.07
CA TYR A 159 -3.99 3.08 -9.07
C TYR A 159 -5.37 2.44 -9.23
N PRO A 160 -6.26 2.50 -8.24
CA PRO A 160 -7.57 1.84 -8.32
C PRO A 160 -8.55 2.59 -9.23
N GLN A 161 -8.32 3.88 -9.42
CA GLN A 161 -9.14 4.77 -10.24
C GLN A 161 -8.26 5.82 -10.91
N ARG A 162 -8.82 6.52 -11.92
CA ARG A 162 -8.13 7.64 -12.56
C ARG A 162 -7.86 8.74 -11.52
N SER A 163 -6.62 9.20 -11.44
CA SER A 163 -6.21 10.27 -10.52
C SER A 163 -4.92 10.94 -10.98
N PRO A 164 -4.57 12.13 -10.50
CA PRO A 164 -3.22 12.65 -10.64
C PRO A 164 -2.19 11.77 -9.94
N GLY A 165 -0.94 11.76 -10.44
CA GLY A 165 0.12 11.00 -9.79
C GLY A 165 1.50 11.16 -10.41
N GLY A 166 2.54 11.09 -9.58
CA GLY A 166 3.93 11.23 -10.01
C GLY A 166 4.75 9.93 -9.93
N TRP A 167 4.11 8.77 -9.73
CA TRP A 167 4.80 7.49 -9.72
C TRP A 167 5.16 7.05 -11.14
N ARG A 168 6.22 6.27 -11.28
CA ARG A 168 6.68 5.70 -12.55
C ARG A 168 5.78 4.55 -12.96
N LEU A 169 5.14 4.64 -14.11
CA LEU A 169 4.18 3.66 -14.60
C LEU A 169 4.92 2.56 -15.37
N LEU A 170 4.78 1.31 -14.92
CA LEU A 170 5.45 0.15 -15.50
C LEU A 170 4.53 -0.70 -16.36
N GLY A 171 3.24 -0.67 -16.05
CA GLY A 171 2.24 -1.49 -16.70
C GLY A 171 0.84 -1.20 -16.20
N ARG A 172 -0.11 -2.04 -16.61
CA ARG A 172 -1.52 -1.88 -16.23
C ARG A 172 -2.18 -3.25 -16.02
N THR A 173 -3.03 -3.34 -15.01
CA THR A 173 -3.93 -4.49 -14.78
C THR A 173 -5.37 -4.11 -15.10
N THR A 174 -6.16 -5.06 -15.58
CA THR A 174 -7.62 -4.91 -15.72
C THR A 174 -8.39 -5.36 -14.49
N THR A 175 -7.70 -5.94 -13.51
CA THR A 175 -8.35 -6.38 -12.27
C THR A 175 -8.84 -5.17 -11.48
N ALA A 176 -10.14 -5.12 -11.22
CA ALA A 176 -10.74 -4.09 -10.38
C ALA A 176 -10.29 -4.27 -8.92
N LEU A 177 -9.59 -3.27 -8.38
CA LEU A 177 -9.11 -3.28 -6.98
C LEU A 177 -10.21 -2.86 -6.00
N VAL A 178 -11.20 -2.13 -6.46
CA VAL A 178 -12.34 -1.65 -5.67
C VAL A 178 -13.62 -1.94 -6.43
N ARG A 179 -14.60 -2.45 -5.72
CA ARG A 179 -15.97 -2.54 -6.21
C ARG A 179 -16.80 -1.53 -5.41
N PHE A 180 -17.34 -0.56 -6.09
CA PHE A 180 -18.35 0.32 -5.51
C PHE A 180 -19.68 -0.39 -5.62
N SER A 181 -20.28 -0.81 -4.49
CA SER A 181 -21.67 -1.24 -4.50
C SER A 181 -22.52 0.02 -4.71
N PRO A 182 -23.46 0.03 -5.67
CA PRO A 182 -24.46 1.08 -5.70
C PRO A 182 -25.22 1.04 -4.38
N SER A 183 -25.35 2.19 -3.75
CA SER A 183 -26.16 2.42 -2.55
C SER A 183 -27.64 2.28 -2.87
#